data_339594fa02efb0c5c550e98a190c013b
#
_entry.id   339594fa02efb0c5c550e98a190c013b
#
_cell.length_a   1.000
_cell.length_b   1.000
_cell.length_c   1.000
_cell.angle_alpha   90.00
_cell.angle_beta   90.00
_cell.angle_gamma   90.00
#
_symmetry.space_group_name_H-M   'P 1'
#
loop_
_entity.id
_entity.type
_entity.pdbx_description
1 polymer ?
#
loop_
_entity_poly.entity_id
_entity_poly.type
_entity_poly.pdbx_seq_one_letter_code
_entity_poly.pdbx_strand_id
1 'polypeptide(L)'
;MKEFIKIHQNDNVAVALTPLSANRTLDVDGTEVTLREDIPQGHKFALTDIPADAQVIKYGCPIGIAKENISCGSWIHTHNIRTGLGDLLTY
;
A
#
# COMPACT_ATOMS: atom_id res chain seq x y z
N MET A 1 -9.64 -10.03 15.18
CA MET A 1 -10.02 -9.88 13.78
C MET A 1 -8.94 -9.12 13.02
N LYS A 2 -8.58 -9.58 11.85
CA LYS A 2 -7.58 -8.92 11.01
C LYS A 2 -8.18 -7.67 10.36
N GLU A 3 -7.49 -6.55 10.49
CA GLU A 3 -7.94 -5.32 9.86
C GLU A 3 -7.22 -5.03 8.55
N PHE A 4 -6.10 -5.69 8.32
CA PHE A 4 -5.32 -5.52 7.09
C PHE A 4 -4.53 -6.79 6.84
N ILE A 5 -3.98 -6.92 5.62
CA ILE A 5 -3.15 -8.07 5.27
C ILE A 5 -1.97 -7.63 4.40
N LYS A 6 -0.78 -8.09 4.78
CA LYS A 6 0.41 -8.04 3.93
C LYS A 6 0.58 -9.43 3.36
N ILE A 7 0.51 -9.57 2.05
CA ILE A 7 0.39 -10.87 1.41
C ILE A 7 1.72 -11.59 1.28
N HIS A 8 2.78 -10.87 0.95
CA HIS A 8 4.11 -11.45 0.74
C HIS A 8 5.13 -10.63 1.50
N GLN A 9 6.18 -11.29 2.00
CA GLN A 9 7.18 -10.59 2.82
C GLN A 9 7.87 -9.44 2.10
N ASN A 10 7.96 -9.50 0.77
CA ASN A 10 8.60 -8.45 -0.02
C ASN A 10 7.66 -7.31 -0.42
N ASP A 11 6.39 -7.40 -0.05
CA ASP A 11 5.43 -6.36 -0.41
C ASP A 11 5.75 -5.06 0.32
N ASN A 12 5.65 -3.94 -0.40
CA ASN A 12 5.77 -2.63 0.21
C ASN A 12 4.42 -1.97 0.40
N VAL A 13 3.34 -2.73 0.20
CA VAL A 13 1.98 -2.29 0.47
C VAL A 13 1.23 -3.38 1.22
N ALA A 14 0.17 -3.00 1.92
CA ALA A 14 -0.79 -3.92 2.51
C ALA A 14 -2.18 -3.50 2.07
N VAL A 15 -3.15 -4.38 2.26
CA VAL A 15 -4.54 -4.15 1.87
C VAL A 15 -5.39 -4.03 3.12
N ALA A 16 -6.22 -3.00 3.16
CA ALA A 16 -7.17 -2.81 4.26
C ALA A 16 -8.34 -3.79 4.10
N LEU A 17 -8.59 -4.59 5.12
CA LEU A 17 -9.72 -5.51 5.12
C LEU A 17 -10.97 -4.87 5.70
N THR A 18 -10.80 -3.76 6.41
CA THR A 18 -11.88 -2.93 6.92
C THR A 18 -11.47 -1.48 6.67
N PRO A 19 -12.39 -0.51 6.74
CA PRO A 19 -11.97 0.88 6.65
C PRO A 19 -11.02 1.22 7.79
N LEU A 20 -9.91 1.88 7.48
CA LEU A 20 -8.91 2.26 8.46
C LEU A 20 -8.83 3.78 8.53
N SER A 21 -8.80 4.33 9.74
CA SER A 21 -8.81 5.77 9.94
C SER A 21 -7.40 6.36 9.94
N ALA A 22 -7.30 7.58 9.46
CA ALA A 22 -6.06 8.34 9.51
C ALA A 22 -5.52 8.41 10.93
N ASN A 23 -4.21 8.51 11.05
CA ASN A 23 -3.48 8.65 12.31
C ASN A 23 -3.43 7.40 13.18
N ARG A 24 -4.03 6.31 12.72
CA ARG A 24 -3.85 5.03 13.43
C ARG A 24 -2.46 4.50 13.16
N THR A 25 -1.86 3.91 14.19
CA THR A 25 -0.57 3.22 14.05
C THR A 25 -0.84 1.71 14.06
N LEU A 26 -0.36 1.04 13.02
CA LEU A 26 -0.53 -0.40 12.85
C LEU A 26 0.81 -1.08 13.00
N ASP A 27 0.81 -2.25 13.64
CA ASP A 27 2.00 -3.08 13.72
C ASP A 27 1.97 -4.05 12.54
N VAL A 28 2.90 -3.89 11.61
CA VAL A 28 3.02 -4.73 10.42
C VAL A 28 4.34 -5.45 10.50
N ASP A 29 4.30 -6.72 10.93
CA ASP A 29 5.47 -7.58 11.07
C ASP A 29 6.56 -6.94 11.95
N GLY A 30 6.15 -6.28 13.03
CA GLY A 30 7.08 -5.67 13.96
C GLY A 30 7.48 -4.24 13.61
N THR A 31 7.00 -3.72 12.48
CA THR A 31 7.27 -2.34 12.07
C THR A 31 5.99 -1.52 12.24
N GLU A 32 6.11 -0.36 12.87
CA GLU A 32 4.96 0.51 13.04
C GLU A 32 4.73 1.35 11.80
N VAL A 33 3.48 1.36 11.33
CA VAL A 33 3.05 2.18 10.20
C VAL A 33 1.93 3.07 10.67
N THR A 34 2.12 4.38 10.63
CA THR A 34 1.10 5.35 10.99
C THR A 34 0.41 5.83 9.72
N LEU A 35 -0.90 5.64 9.66
CA LEU A 35 -1.67 6.02 8.47
C LEU A 35 -1.77 7.53 8.37
N ARG A 36 -1.53 8.04 7.18
CA ARG A 36 -1.55 9.48 6.92
C ARG A 36 -2.92 9.97 6.50
N GLU A 37 -3.79 9.07 6.10
CA GLU A 37 -5.13 9.39 5.61
C GLU A 37 -6.01 8.17 5.78
N ASP A 38 -7.31 8.35 5.60
CA ASP A 38 -8.25 7.24 5.68
C ASP A 38 -7.99 6.27 4.54
N ILE A 39 -8.05 4.98 4.84
CA ILE A 39 -7.85 3.93 3.83
C ILE A 39 -9.18 3.19 3.68
N PRO A 40 -9.81 3.27 2.51
CA PRO A 40 -11.06 2.54 2.28
C PRO A 40 -10.84 1.04 2.30
N GLN A 41 -11.88 0.31 2.66
CA GLN A 41 -11.84 -1.14 2.63
C GLN A 41 -11.49 -1.63 1.23
N GLY A 42 -10.60 -2.61 1.15
CA GLY A 42 -10.17 -3.18 -0.12
C GLY A 42 -9.06 -2.41 -0.82
N HIS A 43 -8.64 -1.28 -0.26
CA HIS A 43 -7.59 -0.47 -0.87
C HIS A 43 -6.25 -0.69 -0.21
N LYS A 44 -5.19 -0.34 -0.94
CA LYS A 44 -3.80 -0.52 -0.50
C LYS A 44 -3.29 0.71 0.23
N PHE A 45 -2.35 0.48 1.15
CA PHE A 45 -1.61 1.57 1.77
C PHE A 45 -0.13 1.21 1.83
N ALA A 46 0.72 2.23 1.82
CA ALA A 46 2.17 2.05 1.78
C ALA A 46 2.72 1.61 3.13
N LEU A 47 3.59 0.62 3.12
CA LEU A 47 4.26 0.11 4.33
C LEU A 47 5.59 0.81 4.56
N THR A 48 6.10 1.52 3.56
CA THR A 48 7.35 2.25 3.61
C THR A 48 7.25 3.43 2.66
N ASP A 49 8.22 4.32 2.70
CA ASP A 49 8.31 5.39 1.72
C ASP A 49 8.63 4.78 0.36
N ILE A 50 7.88 5.16 -0.66
CA ILE A 50 8.09 4.68 -2.03
C ILE A 50 8.42 5.89 -2.88
N PRO A 51 9.69 6.04 -3.31
CA PRO A 51 10.07 7.19 -4.14
C PRO A 51 9.39 7.17 -5.50
N ALA A 52 9.26 8.34 -6.12
CA ALA A 52 8.76 8.44 -7.49
C ALA A 52 9.57 7.51 -8.40
N ASP A 53 8.90 6.85 -9.32
CA ASP A 53 9.46 5.89 -10.27
C ASP A 53 9.88 4.56 -9.66
N ALA A 54 9.77 4.37 -8.35
CA ALA A 54 10.04 3.09 -7.72
C ALA A 54 8.84 2.16 -7.90
N GLN A 55 9.10 0.87 -7.80
CA GLN A 55 8.07 -0.14 -7.99
C GLN A 55 7.19 -0.28 -6.76
N VAL A 56 5.89 -0.47 -7.00
CA VAL A 56 4.93 -0.88 -5.99
C VAL A 56 4.83 -2.39 -6.07
N ILE A 57 5.06 -3.08 -4.96
CA ILE A 57 5.17 -4.53 -4.94
C ILE A 57 4.04 -5.12 -4.11
N LYS A 58 3.30 -6.04 -4.70
CA LYS A 58 2.23 -6.79 -4.07
C LYS A 58 2.29 -8.22 -4.56
N TYR A 59 2.03 -9.19 -3.69
CA TYR A 59 2.19 -10.62 -3.99
C TYR A 59 3.64 -10.96 -4.37
N GLY A 60 4.60 -10.18 -3.88
CA GLY A 60 6.00 -10.36 -4.24
C GLY A 60 6.32 -9.91 -5.66
N CYS A 61 5.40 -9.27 -6.36
CA CYS A 61 5.56 -8.87 -7.76
C CYS A 61 5.31 -7.38 -7.93
N PRO A 62 6.02 -6.73 -8.86
CA PRO A 62 5.73 -5.33 -9.16
C PRO A 62 4.37 -5.23 -9.85
N ILE A 63 3.50 -4.39 -9.30
CA ILE A 63 2.17 -4.15 -9.85
C ILE A 63 2.03 -2.77 -10.45
N GLY A 64 3.02 -1.92 -10.26
CA GLY A 64 2.97 -0.56 -10.78
C GLY A 64 4.18 0.23 -10.37
N ILE A 65 4.19 1.49 -10.74
CA ILE A 65 5.28 2.42 -10.48
C ILE A 65 4.71 3.68 -9.86
N ALA A 66 5.35 4.17 -8.79
CA ALA A 66 4.91 5.39 -8.14
C ALA A 66 5.04 6.57 -9.09
N LYS A 67 3.98 7.35 -9.23
CA LYS A 67 3.98 8.57 -10.04
C LYS A 67 4.67 9.72 -9.32
N GLU A 68 4.73 9.64 -8.01
CA GLU A 68 5.27 10.68 -7.14
C GLU A 68 5.80 10.00 -5.89
N ASN A 69 6.46 10.75 -5.02
CA ASN A 69 6.91 10.21 -3.76
C ASN A 69 5.69 9.85 -2.91
N ILE A 70 5.64 8.62 -2.45
CA ILE A 70 4.55 8.12 -1.61
C ILE A 70 5.12 7.92 -0.21
N SER A 71 4.55 8.58 0.78
CA SER A 71 5.00 8.42 2.16
C SER A 71 4.41 7.17 2.79
N CYS A 72 5.15 6.55 3.70
CA CYS A 72 4.68 5.42 4.48
C CYS A 72 3.33 5.78 5.12
N GLY A 73 2.36 4.87 5.01
CA GLY A 73 1.02 5.08 5.55
C GLY A 73 0.05 5.77 4.61
N SER A 74 0.48 6.14 3.42
CA SER A 74 -0.39 6.81 2.44
C SER A 74 -1.27 5.83 1.71
N TRP A 75 -2.46 6.29 1.33
CA TRP A 75 -3.39 5.53 0.49
C TRP A 75 -2.82 5.43 -0.92
N ILE A 76 -2.81 4.21 -1.45
CA ILE A 76 -2.31 3.95 -2.80
C ILE A 76 -3.48 3.63 -3.71
N HIS A 77 -3.62 4.40 -4.77
CA HIS A 77 -4.66 4.19 -5.77
C HIS A 77 -4.19 4.81 -7.09
N THR A 78 -5.06 4.89 -8.06
CA THR A 78 -4.70 5.37 -9.40
C THR A 78 -4.14 6.80 -9.40
N HIS A 79 -4.41 7.58 -8.36
CA HIS A 79 -3.90 8.95 -8.29
C HIS A 79 -2.38 9.00 -8.10
N ASN A 80 -1.76 7.98 -7.51
CA ASN A 80 -0.33 8.02 -7.22
C ASN A 80 0.47 6.83 -7.77
N ILE A 81 -0.14 5.94 -8.53
CA ILE A 81 0.60 4.86 -9.21
C ILE A 81 0.20 4.75 -10.67
N ARG A 82 1.17 4.36 -11.49
CA ARG A 82 0.94 3.95 -12.87
C ARG A 82 1.00 2.43 -12.90
N THR A 83 0.03 1.85 -13.57
CA THR A 83 -0.05 0.40 -13.67
C THR A 83 0.24 -0.02 -15.09
N GLY A 84 1.47 -0.10 -15.50
CA GLY A 84 1.82 -0.58 -16.82
C GLY A 84 1.23 -1.95 -17.07
N LEU A 85 2.04 -2.98 -16.90
CA LEU A 85 1.53 -4.34 -16.99
C LEU A 85 0.48 -4.61 -15.95
N GLY A 86 0.48 -3.83 -14.89
CA GLY A 86 -0.44 -4.01 -13.80
C GLY A 86 -1.90 -3.88 -14.16
N ASP A 87 -2.20 -3.30 -15.30
CA ASP A 87 -3.58 -3.22 -15.77
C ASP A 87 -4.22 -4.59 -15.86
N LEU A 88 -3.41 -5.61 -16.07
CA LEU A 88 -3.89 -6.97 -16.16
C LEU A 88 -4.06 -7.61 -14.80
N LEU A 89 -3.59 -6.96 -13.75
CA LEU A 89 -3.56 -7.48 -12.40
C LEU A 89 -4.45 -6.65 -11.49
N THR A 90 -5.60 -6.37 -11.98
CA THR A 90 -6.54 -5.64 -11.15
C THR A 90 -6.90 -6.49 -9.95
N TYR A 91 -6.97 -5.88 -8.99
CA TYR A 91 -7.25 -6.52 -7.89
C TYR A 91 -7.69 -5.68 -6.99
#